data_2052b3ccc0ff24f6513a12dc8b4657f7
#
_entry.id   2052b3ccc0ff24f6513a12dc8b4657f7
#
_cell.length_a   1.000
_cell.length_b   1.000
_cell.length_c   1.000
_cell.angle_alpha   90.00
_cell.angle_beta   90.00
_cell.angle_gamma   90.00
#
_symmetry.space_group_name_H-M   'P 1'
#
loop_
_entity.id
_entity.type
_entity.pdbx_description
1 polymer ?
#
loop_
_entity_poly.entity_id
_entity_poly.type
_entity_poly.pdbx_seq_one_letter_code
_entity_poly.pdbx_strand_id
1 'polypeptide(L)'
;MADSVSTRNAPSELFEGAYYSIVDGETFSIAKVLKLEPEIVHVRIYKQHFPQRPRSIDPAALTLGTIHDKDGFGMGHLPLRLATFMDSDPIFLTHAEVTAQELDGYNLWKETADGGVWK
;
A
#
# COMPACT_ATOMS: atom_id res chain seq x y z
N MET A 1 -8.48 0.33 27.53
CA MET A 1 -8.46 0.07 26.98
C MET A 1 -8.39 -0.77 26.37
N ALA A 2 -8.26 -0.87 26.42
CA ALA A 2 -8.33 -1.57 25.85
C ALA A 2 -8.42 -1.90 24.73
N ASP A 3 -8.62 -2.02 24.61
CA ASP A 3 -8.72 -2.18 23.59
C ASP A 3 -7.91 -1.77 22.63
N SER A 4 -7.26 -1.08 22.68
CA SER A 4 -6.39 -0.58 21.69
C SER A 4 -5.63 -1.66 20.98
N VAL A 5 -5.37 -2.73 21.61
CA VAL A 5 -4.69 -3.85 20.99
C VAL A 5 -5.48 -4.38 19.81
N SER A 6 -6.77 -4.49 19.97
CA SER A 6 -7.58 -5.06 18.91
C SER A 6 -7.78 -4.12 17.76
N THR A 7 -7.55 -2.83 17.93
CA THR A 7 -7.83 -1.86 16.88
C THR A 7 -6.68 -1.68 15.91
N ARG A 8 -5.50 -2.20 16.21
CA ARG A 8 -4.35 -1.92 15.35
C ARG A 8 -4.51 -2.44 13.93
N ASN A 9 -5.37 -3.43 13.71
CA ASN A 9 -5.61 -3.96 12.37
C ASN A 9 -7.00 -3.63 11.88
N ALA A 10 -7.71 -2.78 12.57
CA ALA A 10 -9.05 -2.41 12.14
C ALA A 10 -8.97 -1.54 10.90
N PRO A 11 -9.95 -1.65 9.98
CA PRO A 11 -9.95 -0.80 8.79
C PRO A 11 -9.92 0.68 9.12
N SER A 12 -10.46 1.07 10.27
CA SER A 12 -10.46 2.47 10.67
C SER A 12 -9.06 3.01 10.93
N GLU A 13 -8.08 2.12 11.03
CA GLU A 13 -6.69 2.55 11.22
C GLU A 13 -5.99 2.88 9.91
N LEU A 14 -6.61 2.56 8.78
CA LEU A 14 -6.04 2.93 7.49
C LEU A 14 -6.34 4.39 7.21
N PHE A 15 -5.37 5.08 6.65
CA PHE A 15 -5.60 6.46 6.23
C PHE A 15 -4.68 6.81 5.07
N GLU A 16 -5.11 7.78 4.29
CA GLU A 16 -4.39 8.19 3.09
C GLU A 16 -3.06 8.79 3.48
N GLY A 17 -2.01 8.38 2.78
CA GLY A 17 -0.67 8.81 3.06
C GLY A 17 0.12 7.89 3.95
N ALA A 18 -0.53 6.90 4.57
CA ALA A 18 0.14 5.99 5.48
C ALA A 18 0.92 4.91 4.75
N TYR A 19 2.09 4.57 5.28
CA TYR A 19 2.92 3.48 4.78
C TYR A 19 2.78 2.29 5.71
N TYR A 20 2.65 1.11 5.12
CA TYR A 20 2.49 -0.14 5.86
C TYR A 20 3.46 -1.18 5.34
N SER A 21 3.99 -2.00 6.24
CA SER A 21 4.64 -3.23 5.81
C SER A 21 3.54 -4.28 5.62
N ILE A 22 3.65 -5.06 4.56
CA ILE A 22 2.67 -6.11 4.26
C ILE A 22 3.41 -7.41 3.99
N VAL A 23 2.74 -8.52 4.26
CA VAL A 23 3.28 -9.84 3.96
C VAL A 23 3.18 -10.06 2.46
N ASP A 24 4.29 -10.51 1.87
CA ASP A 24 4.37 -10.73 0.43
C ASP A 24 5.13 -12.03 0.21
N GLY A 25 4.40 -13.16 0.25
CA GLY A 25 5.03 -14.45 0.20
C GLY A 25 5.91 -14.67 1.43
N GLU A 26 7.18 -14.94 1.21
CA GLU A 26 8.12 -15.17 2.31
C GLU A 26 8.88 -13.91 2.69
N THR A 27 8.53 -12.78 2.08
CA THR A 27 9.18 -11.51 2.39
C THR A 27 8.12 -10.49 2.77
N PHE A 28 8.56 -9.26 2.97
CA PHE A 28 7.65 -8.16 3.29
C PHE A 28 7.88 -7.05 2.27
N SER A 29 6.78 -6.43 1.86
CA SER A 29 6.81 -5.29 0.96
C SER A 29 6.28 -4.06 1.68
N ILE A 30 6.42 -2.91 1.05
CA ILE A 30 5.93 -1.65 1.59
C ILE A 30 4.82 -1.13 0.68
N ALA A 31 3.70 -0.78 1.29
CA ALA A 31 2.57 -0.20 0.58
C ALA A 31 2.27 1.18 1.15
N LYS A 32 1.94 2.13 0.28
CA LYS A 32 1.44 3.43 0.70
C LYS A 32 -0.02 3.53 0.28
N VAL A 33 -0.88 3.93 1.20
CA VAL A 33 -2.29 4.14 0.89
C VAL A 33 -2.45 5.48 0.20
N LEU A 34 -2.99 5.46 -1.01
CA LEU A 34 -3.18 6.68 -1.81
C LEU A 34 -4.60 7.22 -1.68
N LYS A 35 -5.57 6.33 -1.62
CA LYS A 35 -6.98 6.74 -1.59
C LYS A 35 -7.80 5.63 -0.95
N LEU A 36 -8.77 6.01 -0.14
CA LEU A 36 -9.69 5.07 0.49
C LEU A 36 -11.08 5.31 -0.05
N GLU A 37 -11.73 4.23 -0.49
CA GLU A 37 -13.11 4.24 -0.93
C GLU A 37 -13.82 3.08 -0.24
N PRO A 38 -15.16 3.04 -0.26
CA PRO A 38 -15.83 1.90 0.38
C PRO A 38 -15.35 0.58 -0.19
N GLU A 39 -14.80 -0.26 0.67
CA GLU A 39 -14.33 -1.61 0.35
C GLU A 39 -13.18 -1.69 -0.65
N ILE A 40 -12.61 -0.54 -1.06
CA ILE A 40 -11.49 -0.51 -1.98
C ILE A 40 -10.40 0.37 -1.38
N VAL A 41 -9.17 -0.14 -1.36
CA VAL A 41 -8.03 0.66 -0.97
C VAL A 41 -7.10 0.75 -2.17
N HIS A 42 -6.72 1.97 -2.51
CA HIS A 42 -5.80 2.22 -3.62
C HIS A 42 -4.42 2.40 -3.03
N VAL A 43 -3.49 1.55 -3.44
CA VAL A 43 -2.17 1.55 -2.84
C VAL A 43 -1.09 1.64 -3.91
N ARG A 44 0.09 2.05 -3.48
CA ARG A 44 1.32 2.00 -4.23
C ARG A 44 2.19 0.96 -3.54
N ILE A 45 2.73 0.02 -4.32
CA ILE A 45 3.61 -1.03 -3.78
C ILE A 45 5.00 -0.76 -4.31
N TYR A 46 5.98 -0.64 -3.43
CA TYR A 46 7.36 -0.34 -3.83
C TYR A 46 8.10 -1.61 -4.17
N LYS A 47 9.20 -1.48 -4.91
CA LYS A 47 9.92 -2.66 -5.38
C LYS A 47 10.74 -3.35 -4.29
N GLN A 48 11.06 -2.64 -3.22
CA GLN A 48 11.90 -3.20 -2.18
C GLN A 48 11.20 -4.34 -1.45
N HIS A 49 11.92 -5.43 -1.21
CA HIS A 49 11.46 -6.56 -0.44
C HIS A 49 12.38 -6.75 0.76
N PHE A 50 11.80 -7.11 1.88
CA PHE A 50 12.54 -7.26 3.13
C PHE A 50 12.38 -8.68 3.64
N PRO A 51 13.47 -9.40 3.94
CA PRO A 51 13.35 -10.76 4.49
C PRO A 51 12.73 -10.78 5.87
N GLN A 52 12.84 -9.67 6.59
CA GLN A 52 12.21 -9.53 7.91
C GLN A 52 11.37 -8.26 7.89
N ARG A 53 10.29 -8.27 8.68
CA ARG A 53 9.39 -7.13 8.69
C ARG A 53 10.12 -5.89 9.23
N PRO A 54 10.21 -4.82 8.42
CA PRO A 54 10.86 -3.60 8.88
C PRO A 54 10.02 -2.92 9.96
N ARG A 55 10.69 -2.32 10.92
CA ARG A 55 10.02 -1.54 11.96
C ARG A 55 9.98 -0.06 11.63
N SER A 56 10.82 0.36 10.69
CA SER A 56 10.85 1.74 10.25
C SER A 56 11.37 1.77 8.84
N ILE A 57 11.04 2.81 8.11
CA ILE A 57 11.50 3.02 6.75
C ILE A 57 11.78 4.49 6.55
N ASP A 58 12.59 4.77 5.53
CA ASP A 58 12.79 6.12 5.03
C ASP A 58 12.04 6.20 3.70
N PRO A 59 10.91 6.91 3.63
CA PRO A 59 10.16 6.97 2.38
C PRO A 59 10.99 7.42 1.19
N ALA A 60 12.01 8.25 1.41
CA ALA A 60 12.86 8.73 0.32
C ALA A 60 13.70 7.63 -0.29
N ALA A 61 13.88 6.52 0.44
CA ALA A 61 14.67 5.40 -0.07
C ALA A 61 13.82 4.38 -0.85
N LEU A 62 12.51 4.55 -0.85
CA LEU A 62 11.62 3.63 -1.54
C LEU A 62 11.50 4.03 -3.01
N THR A 63 11.49 3.02 -3.90
CA THR A 63 11.36 3.27 -5.33
C THR A 63 10.42 2.25 -5.93
N LEU A 64 9.87 2.60 -7.10
CA LEU A 64 9.04 1.67 -7.86
C LEU A 64 9.86 0.81 -8.81
N GLY A 65 11.06 1.29 -9.18
CA GLY A 65 11.84 0.59 -10.18
C GLY A 65 11.20 0.69 -11.56
N THR A 66 11.68 -0.13 -12.48
CA THR A 66 11.14 -0.18 -13.83
C THR A 66 11.01 -1.63 -14.26
N ILE A 67 10.28 -1.86 -15.34
CA ILE A 67 10.10 -3.22 -15.86
C ILE A 67 11.43 -3.80 -16.35
N HIS A 68 12.45 -2.97 -16.49
CA HIS A 68 13.78 -3.45 -16.91
C HIS A 68 14.64 -3.88 -15.74
N ASP A 69 14.20 -3.66 -14.51
CA ASP A 69 14.97 -4.05 -13.33
C ASP A 69 14.92 -5.56 -13.17
N LYS A 70 16.08 -6.16 -12.98
CA LYS A 70 16.15 -7.62 -12.86
C LYS A 70 15.59 -8.13 -11.55
N ASP A 71 15.61 -7.30 -10.51
CA ASP A 71 15.12 -7.69 -9.20
C ASP A 71 13.67 -7.30 -8.98
N GLY A 72 12.97 -6.97 -10.07
CA GLY A 72 11.54 -6.67 -10.00
C GLY A 72 11.25 -5.19 -9.92
N PHE A 73 9.98 -4.87 -9.88
CA PHE A 73 9.52 -3.50 -9.80
C PHE A 73 8.20 -3.48 -9.03
N GLY A 74 7.87 -2.29 -8.53
CA GLY A 74 6.64 -2.12 -7.78
C GLY A 74 5.50 -1.69 -8.69
N MET A 75 4.40 -1.28 -8.05
CA MET A 75 3.21 -0.82 -8.75
C MET A 75 2.83 0.57 -8.26
N GLY A 76 2.74 1.50 -9.19
CA GLY A 76 2.43 2.89 -8.84
C GLY A 76 1.00 3.08 -8.35
N HIS A 77 0.09 2.24 -8.80
CA HIS A 77 -1.30 2.27 -8.35
C HIS A 77 -1.88 0.87 -8.50
N LEU A 78 -2.49 0.38 -7.42
CA LEU A 78 -3.10 -0.93 -7.40
C LEU A 78 -4.39 -0.82 -6.59
N PRO A 79 -5.56 -0.98 -7.24
CA PRO A 79 -6.82 -0.99 -6.52
C PRO A 79 -7.06 -2.38 -5.94
N LEU A 80 -7.16 -2.48 -4.63
CA LEU A 80 -7.36 -3.75 -3.94
C LEU A 80 -8.66 -3.72 -3.16
N ARG A 81 -9.29 -4.88 -3.04
CA ARG A 81 -10.37 -4.99 -2.07
C ARG A 81 -9.78 -4.80 -0.68
N LEU A 82 -10.53 -4.10 0.16
CA LEU A 82 -10.06 -3.86 1.52
C LEU A 82 -9.73 -5.17 2.23
N ALA A 83 -10.58 -6.19 2.08
CA ALA A 83 -10.35 -7.48 2.73
C ALA A 83 -9.03 -8.09 2.28
N THR A 84 -8.71 -7.99 0.99
CA THR A 84 -7.45 -8.53 0.46
C THR A 84 -6.26 -7.81 1.07
N PHE A 85 -6.35 -6.49 1.18
CA PHE A 85 -5.26 -5.72 1.77
C PHE A 85 -5.10 -6.10 3.25
N MET A 86 -6.20 -6.22 3.97
CA MET A 86 -6.12 -6.59 5.39
C MET A 86 -5.57 -8.00 5.59
N ASP A 87 -5.81 -8.90 4.63
CA ASP A 87 -5.24 -10.25 4.69
C ASP A 87 -3.72 -10.24 4.57
N SER A 88 -3.14 -9.18 4.05
CA SER A 88 -1.68 -9.08 3.97
C SER A 88 -1.06 -8.60 5.28
N ASP A 89 -1.88 -8.48 6.33
CA ASP A 89 -1.43 -8.12 7.68
C ASP A 89 -0.64 -6.79 7.67
N PRO A 90 -1.26 -5.70 7.23
CA PRO A 90 -0.56 -4.43 7.16
C PRO A 90 -0.27 -3.87 8.56
N ILE A 91 0.97 -3.42 8.74
CA ILE A 91 1.37 -2.80 10.00
C ILE A 91 1.93 -1.42 9.67
N PHE A 92 1.40 -0.42 10.33
CA PHE A 92 1.75 0.98 10.09
C PHE A 92 3.22 1.24 10.39
N LEU A 93 3.84 2.03 9.52
CA LEU A 93 5.24 2.42 9.67
C LEU A 93 5.39 3.92 9.84
N THR A 94 4.90 4.69 8.89
CA THR A 94 5.00 6.14 8.92
C THR A 94 4.00 6.71 7.93
N HIS A 95 4.00 8.02 7.74
CA HIS A 95 3.08 8.59 6.79
C HIS A 95 3.70 9.82 6.13
N ALA A 96 3.25 10.11 4.91
CA ALA A 96 3.62 11.31 4.20
C ALA A 96 2.44 11.68 3.30
N GLU A 97 2.29 12.96 3.06
CA GLU A 97 1.20 13.45 2.25
C GLU A 97 1.17 12.77 0.88
N VAL A 98 -0.02 12.49 0.36
CA VAL A 98 -0.16 11.93 -0.97
C VAL A 98 -0.03 13.08 -1.98
N THR A 99 0.87 12.93 -2.95
CA THR A 99 1.12 13.96 -3.94
C THR A 99 0.21 13.80 -5.14
N ALA A 100 0.08 14.87 -5.92
CA ALA A 100 -0.71 14.81 -7.15
C ALA A 100 -0.16 13.75 -8.11
N GLN A 101 1.17 13.65 -8.19
CA GLN A 101 1.81 12.67 -9.07
C GLN A 101 1.46 11.25 -8.64
N GLU A 102 1.41 11.01 -7.34
CA GLU A 102 1.07 9.68 -6.85
C GLU A 102 -0.36 9.29 -7.19
N LEU A 103 -1.23 10.27 -7.39
CA LEU A 103 -2.64 10.02 -7.72
C LEU A 103 -2.90 9.85 -9.20
N ASP A 104 -1.87 10.00 -10.07
CA ASP A 104 -2.08 9.88 -11.51
C ASP A 104 -2.73 8.56 -11.88
N GLY A 105 -2.24 7.45 -11.33
CA GLY A 105 -2.80 6.14 -11.64
C GLY A 105 -4.23 6.00 -11.13
N TYR A 106 -4.50 6.53 -9.94
CA TYR A 106 -5.85 6.50 -9.40
C TYR A 106 -6.81 7.30 -10.28
N ASN A 107 -6.40 8.49 -10.71
CA ASN A 107 -7.25 9.34 -11.54
C ASN A 107 -7.55 8.66 -12.87
N LEU A 108 -6.55 8.03 -13.46
CA LEU A 108 -6.74 7.30 -14.72
C LEU A 108 -7.71 6.13 -14.52
N TRP A 109 -7.53 5.37 -13.44
CA TRP A 109 -8.42 4.26 -13.13
C TRP A 109 -9.86 4.75 -12.97
N LYS A 110 -10.03 5.87 -12.29
CA LYS A 110 -11.36 6.41 -12.01
C LYS A 110 -12.06 6.85 -13.29
N GLU A 111 -11.31 7.26 -14.29
CA GLU A 111 -11.86 7.72 -15.55
C GLU A 111 -12.28 6.60 -16.48
N THR A 112 -11.86 5.38 -16.23
CA THR A 112 -12.24 4.26 -17.08
C THR A 112 -13.61 3.77 -16.66
N ALA A 113 -14.40 3.31 -17.66
CA ALA A 113 -15.76 2.89 -17.40
C ALA A 113 -15.82 1.68 -16.49
N ASP A 114 -14.80 0.83 -16.56
CA ASP A 114 -14.84 -0.45 -15.88
C ASP A 114 -13.94 -0.54 -14.66
N GLY A 115 -13.18 0.45 -14.34
CA GLY A 115 -12.20 0.45 -13.26
C GLY A 115 -12.05 -0.89 -12.55
N GLY A 116 -11.11 -1.72 -12.94
CA GLY A 116 -10.94 -3.04 -12.36
C GLY A 116 -10.38 -2.99 -10.95
N VAL A 117 -10.71 -4.02 -10.16
CA VAL A 117 -10.21 -4.13 -8.78
C VAL A 117 -9.57 -5.50 -8.61
N TRP A 118 -8.37 -5.51 -8.04
CA TRP A 118 -7.68 -6.77 -7.73
C TRP A 118 -8.27 -7.38 -6.48
N LYS A 119 -8.48 -8.68 -6.53
CA LYS A 119 -9.15 -9.40 -5.43
C LYS A 119 -8.19 -10.24 -4.63
#